data_737d901b155c023f35b44b8eac505d20
#
_entry.id   737d901b155c023f35b44b8eac505d20
#
_cell.length_a   1.000
_cell.length_b   1.000
_cell.length_c   1.000
_cell.angle_alpha   90.00
_cell.angle_beta   90.00
_cell.angle_gamma   90.00
#
_symmetry.space_group_name_H-M   'P 1'
#
loop_
_entity.id
_entity.type
_entity.pdbx_description
1 polymer ?
#
loop_
_entity_poly.entity_id
_entity_poly.type
_entity_poly.pdbx_seq_one_letter_code
_entity_poly.pdbx_strand_id
1 'polypeptide(L)'
;GIALMEREGAIVSEISMPWVSQGRKINVGVNRPEAVSVHEEWLAKYPDQYSIEVRARLEAASYIPATEYIRAQRARRWFIEKMTEATRDVDVLVTPTVPIQTPTIEECIVSPDGDLIAPATNLLGIFTGVFDTTGEPSLSLNCGFTEDGMPIGMMISGKPFDEVTVLRAGAGFEAAAGLVNRRPPIA
;
A
#
# COMPACT_ATOMS: atom_id res chain seq x y z
N GLY A 1 -2.67 -7.10 17.13
CA GLY A 1 -3.32 -5.80 16.81
C GLY A 1 -4.80 -5.86 17.14
N ILE A 2 -5.60 -6.64 16.39
CA ILE A 2 -7.07 -6.67 16.48
C ILE A 2 -7.57 -6.97 17.91
N ALA A 3 -7.08 -8.02 18.58
CA ALA A 3 -7.49 -8.36 19.95
C ALA A 3 -7.20 -7.24 20.98
N LEU A 4 -6.24 -6.36 20.70
CA LEU A 4 -6.00 -5.18 21.53
C LEU A 4 -7.10 -4.14 21.28
N MET A 5 -7.44 -3.88 20.02
CA MET A 5 -8.54 -2.96 19.71
C MET A 5 -9.87 -3.38 20.34
N GLU A 6 -10.18 -4.68 20.32
CA GLU A 6 -11.38 -5.22 20.98
C GLU A 6 -11.36 -4.97 22.50
N ARG A 7 -10.22 -5.17 23.17
CA ARG A 7 -10.09 -4.87 24.61
C ARG A 7 -10.30 -3.39 24.93
N GLU A 8 -9.92 -2.53 24.01
CA GLU A 8 -10.13 -1.08 24.12
C GLU A 8 -11.54 -0.64 23.66
N GLY A 9 -12.44 -1.59 23.38
CA GLY A 9 -13.86 -1.35 23.11
C GLY A 9 -14.23 -1.27 21.64
N ALA A 10 -13.34 -1.61 20.71
CA ALA A 10 -13.72 -1.69 19.30
C ALA A 10 -14.62 -2.91 19.03
N ILE A 11 -15.66 -2.69 18.22
CA ILE A 11 -16.51 -3.78 17.72
C ILE A 11 -15.92 -4.26 16.40
N VAL A 12 -15.41 -5.49 16.38
CA VAL A 12 -14.74 -6.05 15.22
C VAL A 12 -15.68 -6.98 14.45
N SER A 13 -15.70 -6.82 13.12
CA SER A 13 -16.40 -7.72 12.20
C SER A 13 -15.52 -8.02 10.99
N GLU A 14 -15.67 -9.20 10.42
CA GLU A 14 -14.95 -9.58 9.20
C GLU A 14 -15.72 -9.14 7.96
N ILE A 15 -14.99 -8.55 7.00
CA ILE A 15 -15.52 -8.15 5.70
C ILE A 15 -14.87 -8.98 4.60
N SER A 16 -15.68 -9.65 3.78
CA SER A 16 -15.19 -10.40 2.62
C SER A 16 -15.18 -9.52 1.37
N MET A 17 -13.99 -9.35 0.78
CA MET A 17 -13.79 -8.55 -0.43
C MET A 17 -13.00 -9.34 -1.48
N PRO A 18 -13.58 -10.38 -2.12
CA PRO A 18 -12.86 -11.28 -3.05
C PRO A 18 -12.31 -10.56 -4.28
N TRP A 19 -12.85 -9.40 -4.60
CA TRP A 19 -12.43 -8.54 -5.72
C TRP A 19 -11.27 -7.60 -5.37
N VAL A 20 -10.86 -7.49 -4.10
CA VAL A 20 -9.87 -6.49 -3.62
C VAL A 20 -8.51 -6.60 -4.31
N SER A 21 -8.13 -7.81 -4.73
CA SER A 21 -6.87 -8.04 -5.46
C SER A 21 -6.78 -7.31 -6.80
N GLN A 22 -7.92 -6.86 -7.34
CA GLN A 22 -7.95 -6.06 -8.57
C GLN A 22 -7.43 -4.63 -8.36
N GLY A 23 -7.53 -4.09 -7.13
CA GLY A 23 -7.11 -2.74 -6.80
C GLY A 23 -5.68 -2.44 -7.25
N ARG A 24 -4.74 -3.34 -6.93
CA ARG A 24 -3.34 -3.17 -7.37
C ARG A 24 -3.18 -3.15 -8.89
N LYS A 25 -3.90 -3.99 -9.62
CA LYS A 25 -3.84 -4.01 -11.10
C LYS A 25 -4.36 -2.72 -11.70
N ILE A 26 -5.44 -2.20 -11.11
CA ILE A 26 -6.03 -0.91 -11.51
C ILE A 26 -5.04 0.21 -11.19
N ASN A 27 -4.44 0.23 -9.99
CA ASN A 27 -3.42 1.19 -9.59
C ASN A 27 -2.29 1.26 -10.62
N VAL A 28 -1.73 0.13 -11.01
CA VAL A 28 -0.65 0.06 -12.00
C VAL A 28 -1.07 0.68 -13.34
N GLY A 29 -2.30 0.44 -13.78
CA GLY A 29 -2.84 0.98 -15.03
C GLY A 29 -3.08 2.49 -14.99
N VAL A 30 -3.26 3.07 -13.82
CA VAL A 30 -3.43 4.51 -13.62
C VAL A 30 -2.08 5.18 -13.32
N ASN A 31 -1.39 4.71 -12.29
CA ASN A 31 -0.18 5.33 -11.76
C ASN A 31 0.98 5.38 -12.77
N ARG A 32 1.19 4.31 -13.54
CA ARG A 32 2.32 4.25 -14.47
C ARG A 32 2.27 5.31 -15.58
N PRO A 33 1.17 5.47 -16.33
CA PRO A 33 1.08 6.56 -17.32
C PRO A 33 1.17 7.95 -16.69
N GLU A 34 0.59 8.14 -15.50
CA GLU A 34 0.68 9.40 -14.77
C GLU A 34 2.13 9.71 -14.36
N ALA A 35 2.87 8.71 -13.85
CA ALA A 35 4.28 8.85 -13.52
C ALA A 35 5.12 9.25 -14.75
N VAL A 36 4.88 8.64 -15.92
CA VAL A 36 5.56 9.03 -17.15
C VAL A 36 5.31 10.49 -17.48
N SER A 37 4.07 10.96 -17.40
CA SER A 37 3.73 12.35 -17.73
C SER A 37 4.46 13.38 -16.87
N VAL A 38 4.86 13.00 -15.65
CA VAL A 38 5.64 13.85 -14.74
C VAL A 38 7.14 13.75 -15.00
N HIS A 39 7.62 12.58 -15.39
CA HIS A 39 9.05 12.29 -15.48
C HIS A 39 9.61 12.39 -16.90
N GLU A 40 8.79 12.57 -17.93
CA GLU A 40 9.17 12.49 -19.35
C GLU A 40 10.37 13.38 -19.70
N GLU A 41 10.32 14.66 -19.34
CA GLU A 41 11.41 15.61 -19.63
C GLU A 41 12.70 15.25 -18.89
N TRP A 42 12.60 14.87 -17.62
CA TRP A 42 13.75 14.53 -16.79
C TRP A 42 14.36 13.22 -17.19
N LEU A 43 13.53 12.25 -17.55
CA LEU A 43 13.99 10.95 -18.03
C LEU A 43 14.77 11.10 -19.35
N ALA A 44 14.31 11.94 -20.26
CA ALA A 44 15.00 12.23 -21.50
C ALA A 44 16.34 12.98 -21.28
N LYS A 45 16.38 13.90 -20.30
CA LYS A 45 17.56 14.76 -20.06
C LYS A 45 18.59 14.12 -19.13
N TYR A 46 18.14 13.33 -18.15
CA TYR A 46 18.98 12.80 -17.09
C TYR A 46 18.71 11.32 -16.81
N PRO A 47 18.75 10.43 -17.83
CA PRO A 47 18.39 9.01 -17.67
C PRO A 47 19.25 8.28 -16.63
N ASP A 48 20.51 8.69 -16.49
CA ASP A 48 21.49 8.04 -15.58
C ASP A 48 21.34 8.49 -14.11
N GLN A 49 20.46 9.46 -13.83
CA GLN A 49 20.11 9.84 -12.45
C GLN A 49 18.98 8.99 -11.86
N TYR A 50 18.37 8.13 -12.67
CA TYR A 50 17.37 7.16 -12.23
C TYR A 50 18.07 5.82 -11.91
N SER A 51 17.58 5.12 -10.89
CA SER A 51 17.97 3.73 -10.73
C SER A 51 17.51 2.90 -11.93
N ILE A 52 18.25 1.86 -12.28
CA ILE A 52 17.93 0.99 -13.42
C ILE A 52 16.49 0.51 -13.36
N GLU A 53 16.01 0.13 -12.18
CA GLU A 53 14.65 -0.37 -11.97
C GLU A 53 13.58 0.69 -12.24
N VAL A 54 13.75 1.91 -11.70
CA VAL A 54 12.78 3.00 -11.89
C VAL A 54 12.76 3.43 -13.35
N ARG A 55 13.94 3.57 -13.97
CA ARG A 55 14.08 3.92 -15.38
C ARG A 55 13.36 2.90 -16.27
N ALA A 56 13.65 1.61 -16.11
CA ALA A 56 13.01 0.56 -16.91
C ALA A 56 11.48 0.56 -16.77
N ARG A 57 10.97 0.82 -15.56
CA ARG A 57 9.51 0.93 -15.32
C ARG A 57 8.89 2.11 -16.03
N LEU A 58 9.54 3.29 -16.02
CA LEU A 58 9.07 4.49 -16.72
C LEU A 58 9.14 4.32 -18.23
N GLU A 59 10.25 3.80 -18.76
CA GLU A 59 10.41 3.53 -20.19
C GLU A 59 9.35 2.54 -20.68
N ALA A 60 9.10 1.45 -19.97
CA ALA A 60 8.04 0.50 -20.32
C ALA A 60 6.64 1.13 -20.26
N ALA A 61 6.40 2.01 -19.30
CA ALA A 61 5.12 2.68 -19.13
C ALA A 61 4.80 3.69 -20.24
N SER A 62 5.82 4.24 -20.91
CA SER A 62 5.65 5.14 -22.06
C SER A 62 4.93 4.51 -23.24
N TYR A 63 4.89 3.19 -23.30
CA TYR A 63 4.18 2.44 -24.37
C TYR A 63 2.73 2.06 -24.00
N ILE A 64 2.22 2.48 -22.83
CA ILE A 64 0.84 2.20 -22.44
C ILE A 64 -0.10 3.08 -23.28
N PRO A 65 -1.00 2.50 -24.09
CA PRO A 65 -1.94 3.29 -24.88
C PRO A 65 -2.93 4.07 -24.00
N ALA A 66 -3.34 5.25 -24.46
CA ALA A 66 -4.36 6.06 -23.78
C ALA A 66 -5.67 5.28 -23.53
N THR A 67 -6.01 4.33 -24.41
CA THR A 67 -7.20 3.47 -24.23
C THR A 67 -7.09 2.57 -23.00
N GLU A 68 -5.91 2.08 -22.66
CA GLU A 68 -5.68 1.28 -21.45
C GLU A 68 -5.77 2.15 -20.20
N TYR A 69 -5.22 3.36 -20.22
CA TYR A 69 -5.39 4.32 -19.13
C TYR A 69 -6.88 4.64 -18.88
N ILE A 70 -7.64 4.91 -19.95
CA ILE A 70 -9.07 5.19 -19.83
C ILE A 70 -9.84 3.98 -19.26
N ARG A 71 -9.48 2.76 -19.68
CA ARG A 71 -10.06 1.52 -19.11
C ARG A 71 -9.74 1.39 -17.62
N ALA A 72 -8.48 1.67 -17.23
CA ALA A 72 -8.06 1.65 -15.83
C ALA A 72 -8.82 2.68 -14.99
N GLN A 73 -9.04 3.90 -15.49
CA GLN A 73 -9.84 4.92 -14.81
C GLN A 73 -11.32 4.51 -14.63
N ARG A 74 -11.92 3.85 -15.63
CA ARG A 74 -13.28 3.29 -15.49
C ARG A 74 -13.33 2.17 -14.45
N ALA A 75 -12.33 1.29 -14.44
CA ALA A 75 -12.20 0.23 -13.45
C ALA A 75 -11.96 0.80 -12.04
N ARG A 76 -11.18 1.89 -11.92
CA ARG A 76 -10.97 2.62 -10.66
C ARG A 76 -12.28 3.11 -10.08
N ARG A 77 -13.14 3.72 -10.89
CA ARG A 77 -14.45 4.19 -10.43
C ARG A 77 -15.30 3.04 -9.88
N TRP A 78 -15.40 1.94 -10.62
CA TRP A 78 -16.10 0.74 -10.16
C TRP A 78 -15.52 0.21 -8.85
N PHE A 79 -14.19 0.21 -8.71
CA PHE A 79 -13.51 -0.26 -7.51
C PHE A 79 -13.81 0.62 -6.28
N ILE A 80 -13.81 1.94 -6.46
CA ILE A 80 -14.19 2.91 -5.41
C ILE A 80 -15.63 2.67 -4.95
N GLU A 81 -16.57 2.48 -5.88
CA GLU A 81 -17.98 2.20 -5.56
C GLU A 81 -18.11 0.91 -4.74
N LYS A 82 -17.40 -0.15 -5.13
CA LYS A 82 -17.36 -1.42 -4.40
C LYS A 82 -16.73 -1.31 -2.99
N MET A 83 -15.67 -0.52 -2.86
CA MET A 83 -15.02 -0.28 -1.57
C MET A 83 -15.95 0.48 -0.64
N THR A 84 -16.55 1.56 -1.11
CA THR A 84 -17.54 2.35 -0.36
C THR A 84 -18.74 1.51 0.10
N GLU A 85 -19.23 0.60 -0.74
CA GLU A 85 -20.31 -0.32 -0.38
C GLU A 85 -19.87 -1.28 0.72
N ALA A 86 -18.69 -1.89 0.58
CA ALA A 86 -18.18 -2.90 1.52
C ALA A 86 -17.84 -2.33 2.90
N THR A 87 -17.41 -1.06 2.97
CA THR A 87 -17.00 -0.39 4.21
C THR A 87 -18.07 0.54 4.80
N ARG A 88 -19.30 0.52 4.25
CA ARG A 88 -20.37 1.45 4.63
C ARG A 88 -20.65 1.46 6.14
N ASP A 89 -20.72 0.28 6.74
CA ASP A 89 -21.21 0.07 8.10
C ASP A 89 -20.07 -0.02 9.14
N VAL A 90 -18.84 0.29 8.75
CA VAL A 90 -17.69 0.34 9.65
C VAL A 90 -17.06 1.73 9.65
N ASP A 91 -16.42 2.09 10.75
CA ASP A 91 -15.70 3.38 10.87
C ASP A 91 -14.33 3.32 10.21
N VAL A 92 -13.63 2.19 10.38
CA VAL A 92 -12.31 1.94 9.79
C VAL A 92 -12.18 0.50 9.33
N LEU A 93 -11.36 0.27 8.32
CA LEU A 93 -10.90 -1.04 7.89
C LEU A 93 -9.51 -1.29 8.43
N VAL A 94 -9.27 -2.49 8.97
CA VAL A 94 -7.96 -2.89 9.50
C VAL A 94 -7.42 -4.05 8.69
N THR A 95 -6.18 -3.89 8.20
CA THR A 95 -5.46 -4.92 7.45
C THR A 95 -4.00 -4.98 7.89
N PRO A 96 -3.25 -6.04 7.58
CA PRO A 96 -1.80 -5.94 7.59
C PRO A 96 -1.34 -4.85 6.62
N THR A 97 -0.26 -4.11 6.93
CA THR A 97 0.31 -3.14 5.98
C THR A 97 0.92 -3.85 4.78
N VAL A 98 1.64 -4.94 5.03
CA VAL A 98 2.25 -5.80 4.00
C VAL A 98 1.92 -7.26 4.30
N PRO A 99 1.79 -8.13 3.28
CA PRO A 99 1.37 -9.52 3.46
C PRO A 99 2.49 -10.48 3.86
N ILE A 100 3.72 -10.01 3.96
CA ILE A 100 4.92 -10.80 4.26
C ILE A 100 5.72 -10.18 5.39
N GLN A 101 6.57 -10.97 6.04
CA GLN A 101 7.57 -10.44 6.95
C GLN A 101 8.56 -9.54 6.19
N THR A 102 9.28 -8.68 6.92
CA THR A 102 10.28 -7.80 6.32
C THR A 102 11.33 -8.63 5.57
N PRO A 103 11.44 -8.47 4.24
CA PRO A 103 12.44 -9.19 3.46
C PRO A 103 13.83 -8.58 3.67
N THR A 104 14.87 -9.33 3.34
CA THR A 104 16.22 -8.82 3.26
C THR A 104 16.40 -7.90 2.04
N ILE A 105 17.49 -7.11 2.01
CA ILE A 105 17.80 -6.25 0.87
C ILE A 105 18.00 -7.11 -0.39
N GLU A 106 18.69 -8.26 -0.25
CA GLU A 106 18.97 -9.20 -1.35
C GLU A 106 17.68 -9.75 -1.97
N GLU A 107 16.67 -10.04 -1.15
CA GLU A 107 15.35 -10.50 -1.62
C GLU A 107 14.56 -9.41 -2.34
N CYS A 108 14.99 -8.15 -2.23
CA CYS A 108 14.39 -7.00 -2.89
C CYS A 108 15.16 -6.49 -4.10
N ILE A 109 16.41 -6.94 -4.33
CA ILE A 109 17.23 -6.50 -5.44
C ILE A 109 16.72 -7.12 -6.74
N VAL A 110 16.49 -6.26 -7.74
CA VAL A 110 16.23 -6.68 -9.12
C VAL A 110 17.58 -6.96 -9.79
N SER A 111 17.73 -8.12 -10.43
CA SER A 111 18.93 -8.46 -11.16
C SER A 111 19.26 -7.42 -12.24
N PRO A 112 20.56 -7.03 -12.40
CA PRO A 112 20.98 -6.12 -13.46
C PRO A 112 20.63 -6.60 -14.88
N ASP A 113 20.49 -7.91 -15.07
CA ASP A 113 20.17 -8.53 -16.35
C ASP A 113 18.66 -8.49 -16.69
N GLY A 114 17.84 -7.83 -15.85
CA GLY A 114 16.41 -7.64 -16.08
C GLY A 114 15.58 -8.91 -15.86
N ASP A 115 16.20 -10.01 -15.49
CA ASP A 115 15.47 -11.16 -14.99
C ASP A 115 14.84 -10.79 -13.66
N LEU A 116 13.61 -10.48 -13.78
CA LEU A 116 12.76 -10.11 -12.69
C LEU A 116 12.93 -11.10 -11.57
N ILE A 117 13.40 -10.62 -10.43
CA ILE A 117 12.40 -10.53 -9.42
C ILE A 117 12.86 -11.15 -8.17
N ALA A 118 13.09 -10.29 -7.29
CA ALA A 118 12.77 -10.61 -5.92
C ALA A 118 11.24 -10.66 -5.82
N PRO A 119 10.59 -11.82 -5.62
CA PRO A 119 9.14 -11.95 -5.46
C PRO A 119 8.59 -11.04 -4.36
N ALA A 120 9.41 -10.77 -3.35
CA ALA A 120 9.14 -9.89 -2.22
C ALA A 120 8.71 -8.49 -2.66
N THR A 121 9.41 -7.84 -3.59
CA THR A 121 9.09 -6.48 -4.06
C THR A 121 7.68 -6.40 -4.65
N ASN A 122 7.24 -7.46 -5.34
CA ASN A 122 5.90 -7.51 -5.90
C ASN A 122 4.80 -7.69 -4.86
N LEU A 123 5.14 -8.21 -3.68
CA LEU A 123 4.17 -8.44 -2.59
C LEU A 123 3.99 -7.20 -1.72
N LEU A 124 5.02 -6.38 -1.54
CA LEU A 124 5.01 -5.25 -0.60
C LEU A 124 3.85 -4.26 -0.83
N GLY A 125 3.46 -4.01 -2.07
CA GLY A 125 2.39 -3.07 -2.41
C GLY A 125 0.98 -3.68 -2.56
N ILE A 126 0.74 -4.93 -2.15
CA ILE A 126 -0.55 -5.59 -2.41
C ILE A 126 -1.68 -4.91 -1.64
N PHE A 127 -1.50 -4.60 -0.36
CA PHE A 127 -2.53 -3.97 0.44
C PHE A 127 -2.53 -2.45 0.28
N THR A 128 -1.36 -1.79 0.27
CA THR A 128 -1.26 -0.34 0.14
C THR A 128 -1.77 0.16 -1.21
N GLY A 129 -1.50 -0.55 -2.30
CA GLY A 129 -1.98 -0.19 -3.64
C GLY A 129 -3.50 -0.19 -3.81
N VAL A 130 -4.24 -0.81 -2.88
CA VAL A 130 -5.71 -0.71 -2.81
C VAL A 130 -6.12 0.73 -2.50
N PHE A 131 -5.52 1.33 -1.48
CA PHE A 131 -5.85 2.67 -0.99
C PHE A 131 -5.28 3.76 -1.90
N ASP A 132 -4.16 3.52 -2.57
CA ASP A 132 -3.70 4.39 -3.67
C ASP A 132 -4.74 4.44 -4.81
N THR A 133 -5.46 3.34 -5.05
CA THR A 133 -6.51 3.27 -6.06
C THR A 133 -7.76 4.02 -5.62
N THR A 134 -8.18 3.87 -4.37
CA THR A 134 -9.41 4.48 -3.85
C THR A 134 -9.22 5.92 -3.43
N GLY A 135 -8.03 6.28 -2.92
CA GLY A 135 -7.74 7.59 -2.34
C GLY A 135 -8.25 7.75 -0.90
N GLU A 136 -8.52 6.64 -0.22
CA GLU A 136 -8.92 6.65 1.19
C GLU A 136 -7.71 6.88 2.10
N PRO A 137 -7.86 7.66 3.20
CA PRO A 137 -6.79 7.89 4.16
C PRO A 137 -6.40 6.59 4.86
N SER A 138 -5.11 6.36 4.97
CA SER A 138 -4.57 5.14 5.59
C SER A 138 -3.37 5.46 6.47
N LEU A 139 -3.30 4.82 7.63
CA LEU A 139 -2.25 4.95 8.63
C LEU A 139 -1.64 3.58 8.92
N SER A 140 -0.33 3.44 8.79
CA SER A 140 0.39 2.24 9.19
C SER A 140 1.03 2.42 10.55
N LEU A 141 0.82 1.46 11.45
CA LEU A 141 1.30 1.45 12.82
C LEU A 141 2.02 0.14 13.13
N ASN A 142 3.00 0.19 14.03
CA ASN A 142 3.59 -1.04 14.58
C ASN A 142 2.60 -1.71 15.52
N CYS A 143 2.20 -2.94 15.22
CA CYS A 143 1.27 -3.72 16.06
C CYS A 143 1.94 -4.91 16.78
N GLY A 144 3.25 -5.06 16.66
CA GLY A 144 4.02 -6.14 17.28
C GLY A 144 5.35 -6.37 16.58
N PHE A 145 5.97 -7.48 16.91
CA PHE A 145 7.26 -7.88 16.36
C PHE A 145 7.23 -9.37 16.05
N THR A 146 7.99 -9.76 15.05
CA THR A 146 8.29 -11.16 14.73
C THR A 146 9.18 -11.77 15.81
N GLU A 147 9.41 -13.08 15.78
CA GLU A 147 10.30 -13.79 16.73
C GLU A 147 11.74 -13.28 16.66
N ASP A 148 12.21 -12.87 15.48
CA ASP A 148 13.51 -12.28 15.23
C ASP A 148 13.56 -10.75 15.49
N GLY A 149 12.45 -10.16 15.97
CA GLY A 149 12.39 -8.77 16.44
C GLY A 149 12.08 -7.74 15.36
N MET A 150 11.71 -8.15 14.14
CA MET A 150 11.30 -7.22 13.07
C MET A 150 9.88 -6.68 13.32
N PRO A 151 9.62 -5.38 13.04
CA PRO A 151 8.32 -4.79 13.28
C PRO A 151 7.25 -5.34 12.32
N ILE A 152 6.02 -5.50 12.83
CA ILE A 152 4.84 -5.89 12.06
C ILE A 152 3.92 -4.68 11.92
N GLY A 153 3.63 -4.28 10.66
CA GLY A 153 2.73 -3.18 10.36
C GLY A 153 1.28 -3.61 10.30
N MET A 154 0.43 -2.87 11.01
CA MET A 154 -1.02 -2.89 10.88
C MET A 154 -1.46 -1.59 10.23
N MET A 155 -2.32 -1.67 9.23
CA MET A 155 -2.86 -0.51 8.52
C MET A 155 -4.31 -0.29 8.92
N ILE A 156 -4.62 0.97 9.27
CA ILE A 156 -5.97 1.46 9.58
C ILE A 156 -6.36 2.39 8.44
N SER A 157 -7.44 2.09 7.74
CA SER A 157 -7.93 2.89 6.62
C SER A 157 -9.34 3.37 6.91
N GLY A 158 -9.62 4.63 6.61
CA GLY A 158 -10.90 5.30 6.87
C GLY A 158 -11.69 5.58 5.61
N LYS A 159 -12.85 6.21 5.77
CA LYS A 159 -13.66 6.71 4.66
C LYS A 159 -12.97 7.90 3.97
N PRO A 160 -13.30 8.20 2.71
CA PRO A 160 -12.74 9.36 2.03
C PRO A 160 -12.88 10.65 2.87
N PHE A 161 -11.77 11.39 3.03
CA PHE A 161 -11.66 12.64 3.80
C PHE A 161 -11.93 12.51 5.30
N ASP A 162 -11.86 11.31 5.88
CA ASP A 162 -12.03 11.08 7.32
C ASP A 162 -10.69 10.71 8.00
N GLU A 163 -9.67 11.51 7.76
CA GLU A 163 -8.35 11.39 8.39
C GLU A 163 -8.45 11.47 9.93
N VAL A 164 -9.41 12.24 10.44
CA VAL A 164 -9.64 12.41 11.88
C VAL A 164 -9.97 11.07 12.55
N THR A 165 -10.85 10.29 11.95
CA THR A 165 -11.22 8.97 12.49
C THR A 165 -10.03 8.01 12.44
N VAL A 166 -9.26 8.01 11.34
CA VAL A 166 -8.06 7.18 11.18
C VAL A 166 -7.02 7.52 12.24
N LEU A 167 -6.71 8.82 12.41
CA LEU A 167 -5.73 9.29 13.41
C LEU A 167 -6.18 9.00 14.84
N ARG A 168 -7.47 9.17 15.14
CA ARG A 168 -8.04 8.87 16.46
C ARG A 168 -7.94 7.39 16.79
N ALA A 169 -8.30 6.50 15.84
CA ALA A 169 -8.17 5.06 16.01
C ALA A 169 -6.70 4.64 16.18
N GLY A 170 -5.79 5.25 15.39
CA GLY A 170 -4.36 5.02 15.49
C GLY A 170 -3.78 5.47 16.82
N ALA A 171 -4.10 6.66 17.28
CA ALA A 171 -3.62 7.18 18.56
C ALA A 171 -4.11 6.34 19.77
N GLY A 172 -5.37 5.90 19.73
CA GLY A 172 -5.91 4.99 20.73
C GLY A 172 -5.17 3.65 20.75
N PHE A 173 -4.90 3.08 19.59
CA PHE A 173 -4.13 1.86 19.46
C PHE A 173 -2.69 2.02 19.97
N GLU A 174 -1.96 3.09 19.58
CA GLU A 174 -0.58 3.35 20.03
C GLU A 174 -0.49 3.49 21.54
N ALA A 175 -1.43 4.22 22.15
CA ALA A 175 -1.48 4.40 23.59
C ALA A 175 -1.65 3.06 24.32
N ALA A 176 -2.54 2.21 23.84
CA ALA A 176 -2.81 0.89 24.42
C ALA A 176 -1.66 -0.11 24.17
N ALA A 177 -1.04 -0.06 22.98
CA ALA A 177 0.03 -0.97 22.60
C ALA A 177 1.36 -0.70 23.32
N GLY A 178 1.64 0.57 23.68
CA GLY A 178 2.87 0.95 24.39
C GLY A 178 4.17 0.72 23.61
N LEU A 179 4.10 0.62 22.27
CA LEU A 179 5.25 0.27 21.42
C LEU A 179 6.04 1.47 20.91
N VAL A 180 5.53 2.68 21.06
CA VAL A 180 6.08 3.92 20.45
C VAL A 180 7.52 4.23 20.86
N ASN A 181 7.93 3.82 22.06
CA ASN A 181 9.27 4.07 22.59
C ASN A 181 10.28 2.96 22.27
N ARG A 182 9.85 1.87 21.66
CA ARG A 182 10.75 0.77 21.31
C ARG A 182 11.59 1.17 20.09
N ARG A 183 12.91 1.18 20.28
CA ARG A 183 13.88 1.52 19.23
C ARG A 183 14.57 0.27 18.71
N PRO A 184 14.95 0.24 17.42
CA PRO A 184 15.76 -0.86 16.89
C PRO A 184 17.14 -0.86 17.57
N PRO A 185 17.78 -2.02 17.72
CA PRO A 185 19.13 -2.13 18.29
C PRO A 185 20.18 -1.75 17.25
N ILE A 186 20.12 -0.53 16.75
CA ILE A 186 21.17 0.05 15.90
C ILE A 186 22.26 0.61 16.77
N ALA A 187 23.48 0.09 16.55
CA ALA A 187 24.70 0.61 17.17
C ALA A 187 25.17 1.88 16.47
#